data_48d85b7d7ffeb52460e8600b76cea015
#
_entry.id   48d85b7d7ffeb52460e8600b76cea015
#
_cell.length_a   1.000
_cell.length_b   1.000
_cell.length_c   1.000
_cell.angle_alpha   90.00
_cell.angle_beta   90.00
_cell.angle_gamma   90.00
#
_symmetry.space_group_name_H-M   'P 1'
#
loop_
_entity.id
_entity.type
_entity.pdbx_description
1 polymer ?
#
loop_
_entity_poly.entity_id
_entity_poly.type
_entity_poly.pdbx_seq_one_letter_code
_entity_poly.pdbx_strand_id
1 'polypeptide(L)'
;STRPLAQKATGAAKRALHRLAGTKRGRQAEDSLGDGGSAAGLDEWLVPLFGDELNRIDAVVKGAGVEGYGEFRGLDDDLWSLLLTLEYEAFPNIREFLPGLPEPALQQMWNGTSGPALAAQSVCFYRKLKEMQSTHGTTPLNETKILDFGCGWGRLTRMLAKDLDPGLLHGCDPVEDILDVSRQSGVPATLARSEFLPETLPFEEKFDVVFAFSVFTHISEAAHMASLEAIHSGLKPGGLFVVTIRPPAYIDLNPLMKPAVDRLGPNRLTELRKPQYVFVPHNTEGHPQFDDAAEDPMSYGETVITLPYVRENWSPMFDLLDVSVLTGDMYQVALTLRRRETGN
;
A
#
# COMPACT_ATOMS: atom_id res chain seq x y z
N SER A 1 -0.37 -26.31 -23.96
CA SER A 1 0.04 -25.00 -24.48
C SER A 1 -0.23 -23.98 -23.38
N THR A 2 0.71 -23.91 -22.44
CA THR A 2 0.74 -22.98 -21.29
C THR A 2 1.16 -21.62 -21.80
N ARG A 3 0.22 -20.68 -21.88
CA ARG A 3 0.55 -19.26 -22.05
C ARG A 3 1.03 -18.71 -20.72
N PRO A 4 2.13 -17.94 -20.67
CA PRO A 4 2.62 -17.33 -19.44
C PRO A 4 1.56 -16.40 -18.84
N LEU A 5 1.42 -16.40 -17.51
CA LEU A 5 0.50 -15.55 -16.73
C LEU A 5 0.70 -14.03 -16.96
N ALA A 6 1.89 -13.62 -17.44
CA ALA A 6 2.19 -12.26 -17.91
C ALA A 6 1.21 -11.72 -18.99
N GLN A 7 0.40 -12.58 -19.62
CA GLN A 7 -0.55 -12.15 -20.67
C GLN A 7 -1.94 -11.76 -20.15
N LYS A 8 -2.29 -12.00 -18.89
CA LYS A 8 -3.63 -11.66 -18.35
C LYS A 8 -3.77 -10.20 -17.90
N ALA A 9 -2.68 -9.55 -17.52
CA ALA A 9 -2.68 -8.13 -17.07
C ALA A 9 -2.65 -7.10 -18.23
N THR A 10 -2.95 -7.50 -19.47
CA THR A 10 -2.45 -6.81 -20.67
C THR A 10 -3.25 -5.60 -21.16
N GLY A 11 -4.44 -5.35 -20.65
CA GLY A 11 -5.26 -4.23 -21.14
C GLY A 11 -5.08 -2.94 -20.32
N ALA A 12 -5.32 -2.99 -19.01
CA ALA A 12 -5.24 -1.82 -18.13
C ALA A 12 -3.78 -1.43 -17.86
N ALA A 13 -2.90 -2.40 -17.59
CA ALA A 13 -1.46 -2.14 -17.40
C ALA A 13 -0.82 -1.56 -18.68
N LYS A 14 -1.20 -2.02 -19.88
CA LYS A 14 -0.74 -1.42 -21.15
C LYS A 14 -1.29 -0.02 -21.36
N ARG A 15 -2.54 0.26 -20.98
CA ARG A 15 -3.09 1.64 -21.05
C ARG A 15 -2.35 2.57 -20.08
N ALA A 16 -2.12 2.14 -18.85
CA ALA A 16 -1.35 2.88 -17.85
C ALA A 16 0.10 3.13 -18.32
N LEU A 17 0.79 2.10 -18.86
CA LEU A 17 2.15 2.24 -19.41
C LEU A 17 2.20 3.06 -20.70
N HIS A 18 1.20 2.96 -21.59
CA HIS A 18 1.19 3.72 -22.86
C HIS A 18 0.97 5.22 -22.64
N ARG A 19 0.21 5.60 -21.61
CA ARG A 19 0.03 7.00 -21.19
C ARG A 19 1.32 7.61 -20.64
N LEU A 20 2.24 6.78 -20.12
CA LEU A 20 3.49 7.18 -19.45
C LEU A 20 4.73 7.18 -20.34
N ALA A 21 4.75 6.42 -21.42
CA ALA A 21 5.91 6.32 -22.32
C ALA A 21 6.38 7.67 -22.91
N GLY A 22 5.57 8.72 -22.77
CA GLY A 22 5.90 10.08 -23.15
C GLY A 22 6.51 10.97 -22.05
N THR A 23 6.55 10.52 -20.80
CA THR A 23 7.02 11.33 -19.66
C THR A 23 8.51 11.13 -19.36
N LYS A 24 9.16 12.17 -18.78
CA LYS A 24 10.57 12.06 -18.33
C LYS A 24 10.77 10.93 -17.28
N ARG A 25 9.74 10.63 -16.48
CA ARG A 25 9.75 9.59 -15.45
C ARG A 25 9.67 8.17 -16.05
N GLY A 26 8.90 7.98 -17.11
CA GLY A 26 8.85 6.71 -17.85
C GLY A 26 10.21 6.33 -18.44
N ARG A 27 10.94 7.31 -19.01
CA ARG A 27 12.30 7.09 -19.53
C ARG A 27 13.34 6.79 -18.45
N GLN A 28 13.26 7.44 -17.26
CA GLN A 28 14.13 7.11 -16.12
C GLN A 28 13.84 5.73 -15.53
N ALA A 29 12.58 5.26 -15.57
CA ALA A 29 12.23 3.91 -15.12
C ALA A 29 12.79 2.82 -16.06
N GLU A 30 12.79 3.06 -17.38
CA GLU A 30 13.37 2.16 -18.36
C GLU A 30 14.90 2.04 -18.21
N ASP A 31 15.60 3.16 -17.90
CA ASP A 31 17.05 3.18 -17.71
C ASP A 31 17.53 2.58 -16.36
N SER A 32 16.62 2.44 -15.36
CA SER A 32 16.96 1.91 -14.03
C SER A 32 16.66 0.42 -13.85
N LEU A 33 16.13 -0.25 -14.86
CA LEU A 33 15.92 -1.70 -14.85
C LEU A 33 17.28 -2.42 -14.97
N GLY A 34 18.05 -2.36 -13.89
CA GLY A 34 19.13 -3.32 -13.67
C GLY A 34 18.55 -4.73 -13.69
N ASP A 35 19.27 -5.61 -14.36
CA ASP A 35 18.99 -7.01 -14.61
C ASP A 35 18.30 -7.68 -13.40
N GLY A 36 16.97 -7.84 -13.47
CA GLY A 36 16.21 -8.55 -12.44
C GLY A 36 16.76 -9.97 -12.35
N GLY A 37 17.26 -10.32 -11.17
CA GLY A 37 17.84 -11.65 -10.93
C GLY A 37 16.93 -12.73 -11.53
N SER A 38 17.53 -13.62 -12.29
CA SER A 38 16.80 -14.69 -13.00
C SER A 38 15.99 -15.52 -11.99
N ALA A 39 14.76 -15.91 -12.35
CA ALA A 39 13.89 -16.77 -11.55
C ALA A 39 14.60 -18.07 -11.08
N ALA A 40 15.55 -18.57 -11.87
CA ALA A 40 16.40 -19.69 -11.52
C ALA A 40 17.13 -19.52 -10.18
N GLY A 41 17.59 -18.30 -9.87
CA GLY A 41 18.31 -18.05 -8.61
C GLY A 41 17.44 -18.16 -7.36
N LEU A 42 16.15 -17.83 -7.42
CA LEU A 42 15.24 -17.96 -6.29
C LEU A 42 14.90 -19.44 -6.02
N ASP A 43 14.65 -20.22 -7.05
CA ASP A 43 14.37 -21.65 -6.92
C ASP A 43 15.56 -22.44 -6.33
N GLU A 44 16.79 -22.06 -6.66
CA GLU A 44 18.00 -22.71 -6.14
C GLU A 44 18.12 -22.67 -4.62
N TRP A 45 17.59 -21.66 -3.95
CA TRP A 45 17.62 -21.59 -2.48
C TRP A 45 16.26 -21.89 -1.83
N LEU A 46 15.12 -21.64 -2.47
CA LEU A 46 13.82 -22.01 -1.95
C LEU A 46 13.67 -23.52 -1.80
N VAL A 47 14.04 -24.29 -2.81
CA VAL A 47 13.88 -25.76 -2.82
C VAL A 47 14.69 -26.44 -1.71
N PRO A 48 16.00 -26.18 -1.52
CA PRO A 48 16.76 -26.83 -0.46
C PRO A 48 16.33 -26.46 0.97
N LEU A 49 15.76 -25.27 1.17
CA LEU A 49 15.42 -24.76 2.50
C LEU A 49 13.97 -25.02 2.89
N PHE A 50 13.04 -24.91 1.93
CA PHE A 50 11.60 -24.92 2.18
C PHE A 50 10.85 -25.92 1.31
N GLY A 51 11.56 -26.75 0.51
CA GLY A 51 10.97 -27.63 -0.49
C GLY A 51 9.90 -28.57 0.05
N ASP A 52 10.10 -29.17 1.21
CA ASP A 52 9.13 -30.12 1.81
C ASP A 52 7.82 -29.41 2.14
N GLU A 53 7.87 -28.25 2.78
CA GLU A 53 6.69 -27.46 3.16
C GLU A 53 6.00 -26.89 1.93
N LEU A 54 6.75 -26.29 1.02
CA LEU A 54 6.19 -25.68 -0.19
C LEU A 54 5.61 -26.72 -1.16
N ASN A 55 6.21 -27.91 -1.29
CA ASN A 55 5.62 -29.02 -2.06
C ASN A 55 4.28 -29.49 -1.46
N ARG A 56 4.18 -29.57 -0.13
CA ARG A 56 2.91 -29.89 0.54
C ARG A 56 1.85 -28.85 0.20
N ILE A 57 2.17 -27.56 0.32
CA ILE A 57 1.26 -26.45 0.02
C ILE A 57 0.90 -26.47 -1.47
N ASP A 58 1.90 -26.61 -2.36
CA ASP A 58 1.71 -26.67 -3.82
C ASP A 58 0.70 -27.74 -4.25
N ALA A 59 0.77 -28.90 -3.60
CA ALA A 59 -0.17 -30.00 -3.88
C ALA A 59 -1.60 -29.68 -3.41
N VAL A 60 -1.76 -29.00 -2.27
CA VAL A 60 -3.07 -28.71 -1.67
C VAL A 60 -3.78 -27.54 -2.37
N VAL A 61 -3.04 -26.50 -2.76
CA VAL A 61 -3.66 -25.30 -3.36
C VAL A 61 -4.05 -25.47 -4.83
N LYS A 62 -3.72 -26.63 -5.44
CA LYS A 62 -4.10 -26.93 -6.82
C LYS A 62 -5.62 -26.93 -6.97
N GLY A 63 -6.15 -25.90 -7.62
CA GLY A 63 -7.59 -25.73 -7.85
C GLY A 63 -8.39 -25.36 -6.60
N ALA A 64 -7.71 -24.96 -5.51
CA ALA A 64 -8.37 -24.46 -4.31
C ALA A 64 -9.01 -23.09 -4.58
N GLY A 65 -10.06 -22.76 -3.83
CA GLY A 65 -10.64 -21.43 -3.71
C GLY A 65 -9.89 -20.57 -2.70
N VAL A 66 -10.51 -19.46 -2.31
CA VAL A 66 -9.91 -18.48 -1.37
C VAL A 66 -9.53 -19.09 -0.01
N GLU A 67 -10.15 -20.19 0.40
CA GLU A 67 -9.81 -20.93 1.62
C GLU A 67 -8.38 -21.50 1.58
N GLY A 68 -7.80 -21.72 0.39
CA GLY A 68 -6.42 -22.17 0.21
C GLY A 68 -5.37 -21.23 0.79
N TYR A 69 -5.69 -19.95 1.00
CA TYR A 69 -4.78 -19.02 1.68
C TYR A 69 -4.44 -19.45 3.11
N GLY A 70 -5.34 -20.18 3.77
CA GLY A 70 -5.10 -20.73 5.11
C GLY A 70 -3.89 -21.69 5.19
N GLU A 71 -3.52 -22.35 4.10
CA GLU A 71 -2.36 -23.25 4.02
C GLU A 71 -1.02 -22.54 4.19
N PHE A 72 -0.97 -21.23 3.92
CA PHE A 72 0.21 -20.39 4.07
C PHE A 72 0.33 -19.73 5.45
N ARG A 73 -0.66 -19.90 6.34
CA ARG A 73 -0.74 -19.19 7.65
C ARG A 73 0.47 -19.43 8.54
N GLY A 74 1.09 -20.62 8.45
CA GLY A 74 2.29 -20.97 9.20
C GLY A 74 3.61 -20.47 8.61
N LEU A 75 3.63 -19.98 7.37
CA LEU A 75 4.86 -19.54 6.73
C LEU A 75 5.41 -18.26 7.36
N ASP A 76 6.74 -18.20 7.41
CA ASP A 76 7.46 -16.98 7.78
C ASP A 76 7.06 -15.80 6.87
N ASP A 77 6.97 -14.61 7.44
CA ASP A 77 6.48 -13.42 6.73
C ASP A 77 7.42 -12.95 5.60
N ASP A 78 8.74 -13.20 5.71
CA ASP A 78 9.68 -12.90 4.64
C ASP A 78 9.50 -13.87 3.47
N LEU A 79 9.42 -15.18 3.77
CA LEU A 79 9.15 -16.20 2.76
C LEU A 79 7.82 -15.93 2.04
N TRP A 80 6.77 -15.61 2.80
CA TRP A 80 5.47 -15.23 2.24
C TRP A 80 5.58 -14.02 1.31
N SER A 81 6.30 -12.97 1.73
CA SER A 81 6.55 -11.79 0.90
C SER A 81 7.27 -12.12 -0.40
N LEU A 82 8.26 -13.01 -0.35
CA LEU A 82 8.99 -13.45 -1.54
C LEU A 82 8.10 -14.22 -2.51
N LEU A 83 7.26 -15.15 -2.02
CA LEU A 83 6.31 -15.90 -2.85
C LEU A 83 5.27 -15.00 -3.54
N LEU A 84 4.92 -13.88 -2.92
CA LEU A 84 3.97 -12.90 -3.48
C LEU A 84 4.59 -11.91 -4.45
N THR A 85 5.90 -11.67 -4.39
CA THR A 85 6.54 -10.51 -5.04
C THR A 85 7.66 -10.86 -6.02
N LEU A 86 8.13 -12.10 -6.01
CA LEU A 86 9.18 -12.57 -6.92
C LEU A 86 8.69 -13.70 -7.82
N GLU A 87 9.39 -13.90 -8.93
CA GLU A 87 9.14 -15.02 -9.84
C GLU A 87 9.92 -16.26 -9.41
N TYR A 88 9.29 -17.44 -9.54
CA TYR A 88 9.86 -18.77 -9.32
C TYR A 88 9.11 -19.82 -10.15
N GLU A 89 9.71 -21.00 -10.38
CA GLU A 89 9.16 -22.06 -11.22
C GLU A 89 8.94 -23.37 -10.46
N ALA A 90 9.64 -23.57 -9.33
CA ALA A 90 9.64 -24.85 -8.59
C ALA A 90 8.26 -25.24 -8.01
N PHE A 91 7.37 -24.28 -7.76
CA PHE A 91 6.06 -24.49 -7.14
C PHE A 91 4.95 -23.91 -8.02
N PRO A 92 4.62 -24.56 -9.16
CA PRO A 92 3.76 -23.98 -10.18
C PRO A 92 2.30 -23.79 -9.74
N ASN A 93 1.77 -24.67 -8.86
CA ASN A 93 0.39 -24.52 -8.36
C ASN A 93 0.30 -23.36 -7.34
N ILE A 94 1.33 -23.15 -6.52
CA ILE A 94 1.42 -21.95 -5.66
C ILE A 94 1.44 -20.70 -6.55
N ARG A 95 2.28 -20.67 -7.59
CA ARG A 95 2.35 -19.50 -8.48
C ARG A 95 1.04 -19.22 -9.22
N GLU A 96 0.32 -20.27 -9.62
CA GLU A 96 -1.00 -20.15 -10.26
C GLU A 96 -2.07 -19.67 -9.28
N PHE A 97 -2.01 -20.14 -8.04
CA PHE A 97 -2.95 -19.80 -6.96
C PHE A 97 -2.79 -18.35 -6.47
N LEU A 98 -1.53 -17.90 -6.30
CA LEU A 98 -1.25 -16.57 -5.76
C LEU A 98 -1.53 -15.47 -6.81
N PRO A 99 -1.85 -14.24 -6.34
CA PRO A 99 -2.09 -13.11 -7.22
C PRO A 99 -0.93 -12.87 -8.18
N GLY A 100 -1.25 -12.59 -9.44
CA GLY A 100 -0.26 -12.21 -10.45
C GLY A 100 0.47 -10.91 -10.09
N LEU A 101 1.69 -10.74 -10.61
CA LEU A 101 2.47 -9.52 -10.44
C LEU A 101 2.22 -8.56 -11.61
N PRO A 102 2.08 -7.25 -11.35
CA PRO A 102 2.20 -6.26 -12.42
C PRO A 102 3.64 -6.20 -12.94
N GLU A 103 3.81 -5.72 -14.17
CA GLU A 103 5.13 -5.48 -14.75
C GLU A 103 6.02 -4.62 -13.83
N PRO A 104 7.34 -4.88 -13.76
CA PRO A 104 8.27 -4.13 -12.90
C PRO A 104 8.21 -2.61 -13.10
N ALA A 105 7.98 -2.14 -14.34
CA ALA A 105 7.83 -0.72 -14.65
C ALA A 105 6.60 -0.10 -13.95
N LEU A 106 5.48 -0.84 -13.85
CA LEU A 106 4.30 -0.39 -13.12
C LEU A 106 4.57 -0.37 -11.61
N GLN A 107 5.23 -1.41 -11.07
CA GLN A 107 5.65 -1.45 -9.67
C GLN A 107 6.53 -0.24 -9.32
N GLN A 108 7.58 0.00 -10.11
CA GLN A 108 8.51 1.14 -9.93
C GLN A 108 7.77 2.48 -9.95
N MET A 109 6.85 2.65 -10.87
CA MET A 109 6.07 3.89 -10.99
C MET A 109 5.18 4.15 -9.77
N TRP A 110 4.50 3.12 -9.26
CA TRP A 110 3.56 3.26 -8.15
C TRP A 110 4.23 3.25 -6.77
N ASN A 111 5.33 2.51 -6.63
CA ASN A 111 5.95 2.25 -5.33
C ASN A 111 7.37 2.83 -5.20
N GLY A 112 7.93 3.40 -6.27
CA GLY A 112 9.29 3.91 -6.30
C GLY A 112 10.37 2.82 -6.36
N THR A 113 9.98 1.52 -6.35
CA THR A 113 10.89 0.36 -6.42
C THR A 113 10.15 -0.88 -6.91
N SER A 114 10.88 -1.95 -7.21
CA SER A 114 10.36 -3.26 -7.63
C SER A 114 11.25 -4.40 -7.09
N GLY A 115 10.83 -5.66 -7.28
CA GLY A 115 11.61 -6.84 -6.90
C GLY A 115 11.92 -6.96 -5.40
N PRO A 116 13.14 -7.42 -5.01
CA PRO A 116 13.49 -7.66 -3.60
C PRO A 116 13.37 -6.44 -2.68
N ALA A 117 13.67 -5.24 -3.20
CA ALA A 117 13.53 -4.01 -2.43
C ALA A 117 12.06 -3.70 -2.11
N LEU A 118 11.14 -3.96 -3.06
CA LEU A 118 9.71 -3.83 -2.84
C LEU A 118 9.19 -4.87 -1.85
N ALA A 119 9.69 -6.11 -1.92
CA ALA A 119 9.37 -7.17 -0.96
C ALA A 119 9.76 -6.76 0.48
N ALA A 120 10.99 -6.28 0.66
CA ALA A 120 11.48 -5.82 1.97
C ALA A 120 10.67 -4.65 2.54
N GLN A 121 10.30 -3.67 1.71
CA GLN A 121 9.44 -2.57 2.11
C GLN A 121 8.05 -3.07 2.53
N SER A 122 7.48 -3.98 1.75
CA SER A 122 6.14 -4.52 1.98
C SER A 122 6.08 -5.32 3.28
N VAL A 123 7.01 -6.24 3.51
CA VAL A 123 7.03 -7.09 4.72
C VAL A 123 7.29 -6.27 5.98
N CYS A 124 8.09 -5.21 5.90
CA CYS A 124 8.35 -4.31 7.02
C CYS A 124 7.06 -3.65 7.52
N PHE A 125 6.25 -3.08 6.64
CA PHE A 125 4.98 -2.48 7.03
C PHE A 125 3.93 -3.52 7.43
N TYR A 126 3.84 -4.63 6.71
CA TYR A 126 2.94 -5.72 7.03
C TYR A 126 3.15 -6.27 8.46
N ARG A 127 4.41 -6.49 8.86
CA ARG A 127 4.75 -6.89 10.23
C ARG A 127 4.36 -5.82 11.25
N LYS A 128 4.59 -4.55 10.93
CA LYS A 128 4.19 -3.45 11.80
C LYS A 128 2.67 -3.40 11.97
N LEU A 129 1.90 -3.58 10.91
CA LEU A 129 0.45 -3.64 10.97
C LEU A 129 -0.05 -4.78 11.87
N LYS A 130 0.55 -5.99 11.73
CA LYS A 130 0.23 -7.16 12.59
C LYS A 130 0.58 -6.90 14.06
N GLU A 131 1.75 -6.30 14.32
CA GLU A 131 2.17 -5.90 15.67
C GLU A 131 1.19 -4.91 16.30
N MET A 132 0.78 -3.88 15.57
CA MET A 132 -0.16 -2.87 16.05
C MET A 132 -1.54 -3.45 16.30
N GLN A 133 -2.01 -4.32 15.42
CA GLN A 133 -3.27 -5.02 15.60
C GLN A 133 -3.20 -5.96 16.81
N SER A 134 -2.12 -6.71 17.00
CA SER A 134 -1.92 -7.60 18.15
C SER A 134 -1.81 -6.83 19.48
N THR A 135 -1.20 -5.63 19.47
CA THR A 135 -0.97 -4.83 20.69
C THR A 135 -2.20 -4.03 21.08
N HIS A 136 -2.93 -3.49 20.11
CA HIS A 136 -3.99 -2.51 20.33
C HIS A 136 -5.37 -2.97 19.86
N GLY A 137 -5.43 -3.99 19.01
CA GLY A 137 -6.70 -4.53 18.49
C GLY A 137 -7.48 -5.28 19.57
N THR A 138 -8.78 -5.43 19.36
CA THR A 138 -9.70 -6.13 20.28
C THR A 138 -10.17 -7.46 19.72
N THR A 139 -9.90 -7.74 18.44
CA THR A 139 -10.33 -8.93 17.71
C THR A 139 -9.10 -9.73 17.29
N PRO A 140 -9.11 -11.08 17.33
CA PRO A 140 -8.04 -11.89 16.76
C PRO A 140 -7.78 -11.54 15.30
N LEU A 141 -6.52 -11.60 14.84
CA LEU A 141 -6.15 -11.15 13.51
C LEU A 141 -6.97 -11.83 12.40
N ASN A 142 -7.13 -13.16 12.49
CA ASN A 142 -7.87 -13.92 11.49
C ASN A 142 -9.37 -13.55 11.38
N GLU A 143 -9.94 -12.96 12.43
CA GLU A 143 -11.34 -12.50 12.50
C GLU A 143 -11.47 -10.98 12.30
N THR A 144 -10.35 -10.27 12.12
CA THR A 144 -10.29 -8.81 11.98
C THR A 144 -10.72 -8.38 10.57
N LYS A 145 -11.75 -7.56 10.44
CA LYS A 145 -12.13 -6.95 9.16
C LYS A 145 -11.23 -5.76 8.87
N ILE A 146 -10.45 -5.84 7.79
CA ILE A 146 -9.41 -4.87 7.44
C ILE A 146 -9.71 -4.20 6.10
N LEU A 147 -9.50 -2.88 6.05
CA LEU A 147 -9.51 -2.08 4.84
C LEU A 147 -8.12 -1.51 4.53
N ASP A 148 -7.63 -1.76 3.32
CA ASP A 148 -6.50 -1.07 2.70
C ASP A 148 -7.03 0.16 1.96
N PHE A 149 -6.84 1.35 2.53
CA PHE A 149 -7.27 2.62 1.95
C PHE A 149 -6.17 3.20 1.06
N GLY A 150 -6.43 3.30 -0.23
CA GLY A 150 -5.44 3.61 -1.26
C GLY A 150 -4.63 2.36 -1.64
N CYS A 151 -5.34 1.24 -1.89
CA CYS A 151 -4.73 -0.08 -2.05
C CYS A 151 -3.88 -0.23 -3.34
N GLY A 152 -4.06 0.65 -4.33
CA GLY A 152 -3.39 0.57 -5.62
C GLY A 152 -3.60 -0.78 -6.30
N TRP A 153 -2.52 -1.40 -6.79
CA TRP A 153 -2.58 -2.75 -7.38
C TRP A 153 -2.64 -3.89 -6.35
N GLY A 154 -2.91 -3.58 -5.09
CA GLY A 154 -3.08 -4.57 -4.02
C GLY A 154 -1.77 -5.14 -3.47
N ARG A 155 -0.68 -4.36 -3.47
CA ARG A 155 0.64 -4.78 -2.96
C ARG A 155 0.60 -5.22 -1.50
N LEU A 156 0.03 -4.40 -0.63
CA LEU A 156 -0.09 -4.70 0.80
C LEU A 156 -1.33 -5.53 1.10
N THR A 157 -2.41 -5.31 0.35
CA THR A 157 -3.65 -6.08 0.47
C THR A 157 -3.38 -7.58 0.38
N ARG A 158 -2.62 -8.05 -0.62
CA ARG A 158 -2.29 -9.47 -0.80
C ARG A 158 -1.45 -10.06 0.32
N MET A 159 -0.67 -9.25 1.05
CA MET A 159 0.15 -9.72 2.17
C MET A 159 -0.72 -10.25 3.31
N LEU A 160 -1.90 -9.68 3.54
CA LEU A 160 -2.83 -10.05 4.60
C LEU A 160 -3.63 -11.33 4.30
N ALA A 161 -3.62 -11.80 3.07
CA ALA A 161 -4.49 -12.90 2.62
C ALA A 161 -4.30 -14.20 3.42
N LYS A 162 -3.06 -14.53 3.83
CA LYS A 162 -2.81 -15.75 4.61
C LYS A 162 -3.27 -15.68 6.06
N ASP A 163 -3.41 -14.47 6.61
CA ASP A 163 -3.69 -14.29 8.04
C ASP A 163 -5.18 -14.11 8.34
N LEU A 164 -5.97 -13.64 7.36
CA LEU A 164 -7.39 -13.34 7.53
C LEU A 164 -8.26 -14.49 7.02
N ASP A 165 -9.43 -14.63 7.63
CA ASP A 165 -10.45 -15.52 7.08
C ASP A 165 -11.09 -14.87 5.82
N PRO A 166 -11.58 -15.70 4.87
CA PRO A 166 -12.14 -15.19 3.62
C PRO A 166 -13.26 -14.16 3.83
N GLY A 167 -13.26 -13.09 3.01
CA GLY A 167 -14.28 -12.04 3.05
C GLY A 167 -14.01 -10.91 4.05
N LEU A 168 -12.92 -10.98 4.84
CA LEU A 168 -12.56 -9.94 5.80
C LEU A 168 -11.63 -8.88 5.24
N LEU A 169 -11.05 -9.13 4.07
CA LEU A 169 -10.07 -8.24 3.43
C LEU A 169 -10.75 -7.36 2.38
N HIS A 170 -10.57 -6.06 2.52
CA HIS A 170 -11.13 -5.04 1.64
C HIS A 170 -10.04 -4.09 1.17
N GLY A 171 -10.23 -3.50 0.00
CA GLY A 171 -9.36 -2.46 -0.53
C GLY A 171 -10.15 -1.41 -1.31
N CYS A 172 -9.76 -0.15 -1.21
CA CYS A 172 -10.30 0.90 -2.07
C CYS A 172 -9.20 1.83 -2.59
N ASP A 173 -9.45 2.37 -3.78
CA ASP A 173 -8.56 3.34 -4.43
C ASP A 173 -9.40 4.25 -5.33
N PRO A 174 -9.09 5.54 -5.48
CA PRO A 174 -9.84 6.42 -6.39
C PRO A 174 -9.55 6.16 -7.88
N VAL A 175 -8.42 5.50 -8.20
CA VAL A 175 -7.97 5.28 -9.58
C VAL A 175 -8.47 3.93 -10.08
N GLU A 176 -9.49 3.93 -10.94
CA GLU A 176 -10.12 2.70 -11.44
C GLU A 176 -9.16 1.81 -12.23
N ASP A 177 -8.28 2.40 -13.05
CA ASP A 177 -7.31 1.62 -13.85
C ASP A 177 -6.38 0.76 -12.98
N ILE A 178 -5.99 1.23 -11.79
CA ILE A 178 -5.14 0.45 -10.89
C ILE A 178 -5.92 -0.60 -10.11
N LEU A 179 -7.19 -0.33 -9.79
CA LEU A 179 -8.09 -1.33 -9.23
C LEU A 179 -8.34 -2.47 -10.23
N ASP A 180 -8.43 -2.15 -11.52
CA ASP A 180 -8.53 -3.16 -12.56
C ASP A 180 -7.28 -4.04 -12.64
N VAL A 181 -6.08 -3.49 -12.45
CA VAL A 181 -4.85 -4.27 -12.31
C VAL A 181 -4.94 -5.21 -11.09
N SER A 182 -5.43 -4.70 -9.95
CA SER A 182 -5.60 -5.49 -8.74
C SER A 182 -6.58 -6.65 -8.94
N ARG A 183 -7.76 -6.39 -9.54
CA ARG A 183 -8.78 -7.40 -9.87
C ARG A 183 -8.26 -8.46 -10.85
N GLN A 184 -7.62 -8.01 -11.94
CA GLN A 184 -7.06 -8.90 -12.98
C GLN A 184 -5.90 -9.74 -12.45
N SER A 185 -5.16 -9.23 -11.47
CA SER A 185 -4.10 -9.98 -10.79
C SER A 185 -4.65 -11.05 -9.84
N GLY A 186 -5.94 -11.04 -9.51
CA GLY A 186 -6.55 -12.00 -8.59
C GLY A 186 -6.28 -11.70 -7.11
N VAL A 187 -6.13 -10.42 -6.73
CA VAL A 187 -6.00 -10.04 -5.30
C VAL A 187 -7.26 -10.49 -4.54
N PRO A 188 -7.13 -11.29 -3.46
CA PRO A 188 -8.28 -11.91 -2.79
C PRO A 188 -8.94 -10.95 -1.79
N ALA A 189 -9.47 -9.83 -2.28
CA ALA A 189 -10.12 -8.80 -1.47
C ALA A 189 -11.39 -8.29 -2.16
N THR A 190 -12.32 -7.77 -1.36
CA THR A 190 -13.43 -6.98 -1.89
C THR A 190 -12.91 -5.59 -2.26
N LEU A 191 -12.89 -5.28 -3.55
CA LEU A 191 -12.31 -4.04 -4.09
C LEU A 191 -13.40 -3.09 -4.56
N ALA A 192 -13.33 -1.83 -4.13
CA ALA A 192 -14.26 -0.77 -4.51
C ALA A 192 -13.54 0.53 -4.86
N ARG A 193 -14.09 1.30 -5.80
CA ARG A 193 -13.60 2.64 -6.09
C ARG A 193 -14.01 3.60 -4.97
N SER A 194 -13.06 4.38 -4.46
CA SER A 194 -13.32 5.54 -3.59
C SER A 194 -13.30 6.84 -4.38
N GLU A 195 -13.75 7.92 -3.76
CA GLU A 195 -13.55 9.26 -4.30
C GLU A 195 -12.18 9.81 -3.84
N PHE A 196 -11.64 10.84 -4.57
CA PHE A 196 -10.44 11.56 -4.15
C PHE A 196 -10.67 12.42 -2.90
N LEU A 197 -11.89 12.95 -2.74
CA LEU A 197 -12.38 13.64 -1.55
C LEU A 197 -13.61 12.86 -1.03
N PRO A 198 -13.40 11.74 -0.31
CA PRO A 198 -14.49 10.87 0.07
C PRO A 198 -15.34 11.48 1.20
N GLU A 199 -16.65 11.54 1.00
CA GLU A 199 -17.59 11.83 2.09
C GLU A 199 -17.77 10.61 3.00
N THR A 200 -17.69 9.40 2.42
CA THR A 200 -17.81 8.11 3.13
C THR A 200 -16.90 7.08 2.46
N LEU A 201 -16.59 6.00 3.16
CA LEU A 201 -15.96 4.82 2.54
C LEU A 201 -16.96 4.12 1.60
N PRO A 202 -16.48 3.48 0.50
CA PRO A 202 -17.34 2.83 -0.50
C PRO A 202 -17.84 1.44 -0.04
N PHE A 203 -18.09 1.27 1.26
CA PHE A 203 -18.57 0.05 1.89
C PHE A 203 -19.62 0.37 2.95
N GLU A 204 -20.64 -0.46 3.05
CA GLU A 204 -21.68 -0.31 4.08
C GLU A 204 -21.22 -0.80 5.46
N GLU A 205 -20.35 -1.81 5.48
CA GLU A 205 -19.79 -2.38 6.70
C GLU A 205 -18.76 -1.48 7.37
N LYS A 206 -18.57 -1.71 8.67
CA LYS A 206 -17.53 -1.08 9.49
C LYS A 206 -16.34 -2.00 9.67
N PHE A 207 -15.15 -1.39 9.79
CA PHE A 207 -13.87 -2.08 9.87
C PHE A 207 -13.32 -2.07 11.30
N ASP A 208 -12.63 -3.15 11.66
CA ASP A 208 -11.85 -3.22 12.91
C ASP A 208 -10.55 -2.43 12.74
N VAL A 209 -9.95 -2.53 11.55
CA VAL A 209 -8.71 -1.84 11.18
C VAL A 209 -8.87 -1.21 9.79
N VAL A 210 -8.48 0.04 9.66
CA VAL A 210 -8.18 0.67 8.38
C VAL A 210 -6.70 1.00 8.36
N PHE A 211 -6.01 0.71 7.27
CA PHE A 211 -4.66 1.20 7.10
C PHE A 211 -4.51 1.98 5.78
N ALA A 212 -3.56 2.92 5.77
CA ALA A 212 -3.23 3.72 4.60
C ALA A 212 -1.70 3.87 4.50
N PHE A 213 -1.08 3.14 3.58
CA PHE A 213 0.36 3.21 3.37
C PHE A 213 0.68 4.12 2.18
N SER A 214 1.45 5.18 2.44
CA SER A 214 1.89 6.14 1.40
C SER A 214 0.75 6.90 0.70
N VAL A 215 -0.42 7.02 1.32
CA VAL A 215 -1.54 7.85 0.83
C VAL A 215 -1.45 9.25 1.40
N PHE A 216 -1.41 9.38 2.72
CA PHE A 216 -1.34 10.65 3.44
C PHE A 216 -0.01 11.41 3.24
N THR A 217 0.92 10.78 2.57
CA THR A 217 2.19 11.35 2.10
C THR A 217 2.09 12.05 0.75
N HIS A 218 0.90 12.02 0.10
CA HIS A 218 0.72 12.50 -1.27
C HIS A 218 -0.55 13.32 -1.52
N ILE A 219 -1.43 13.50 -0.55
CA ILE A 219 -2.71 14.19 -0.74
C ILE A 219 -2.68 15.60 -0.14
N SER A 220 -3.55 16.49 -0.66
CA SER A 220 -3.74 17.85 -0.14
C SER A 220 -4.40 17.82 1.24
N GLU A 221 -4.35 18.96 1.97
CA GLU A 221 -4.99 19.07 3.28
C GLU A 221 -6.52 18.85 3.21
N ALA A 222 -7.18 19.31 2.15
CA ALA A 222 -8.60 19.09 1.93
C ALA A 222 -8.92 17.59 1.74
N ALA A 223 -8.18 16.89 0.86
CA ALA A 223 -8.34 15.45 0.63
C ALA A 223 -7.99 14.64 1.89
N HIS A 224 -6.98 15.08 2.64
CA HIS A 224 -6.59 14.49 3.92
C HIS A 224 -7.72 14.55 4.95
N MET A 225 -8.32 15.72 5.18
CA MET A 225 -9.39 15.87 6.17
C MET A 225 -10.65 15.09 5.76
N ALA A 226 -11.05 15.12 4.49
CA ALA A 226 -12.15 14.31 3.98
C ALA A 226 -11.88 12.81 4.20
N SER A 227 -10.67 12.33 3.88
CA SER A 227 -10.27 10.94 4.11
C SER A 227 -10.30 10.55 5.60
N LEU A 228 -9.83 11.44 6.50
CA LEU A 228 -9.89 11.19 7.94
C LEU A 228 -11.33 11.04 8.46
N GLU A 229 -12.25 11.90 8.02
CA GLU A 229 -13.66 11.86 8.41
C GLU A 229 -14.33 10.58 7.88
N ALA A 230 -14.09 10.23 6.60
CA ALA A 230 -14.59 9.00 6.00
C ALA A 230 -14.06 7.75 6.72
N ILE A 231 -12.76 7.69 7.03
CA ILE A 231 -12.13 6.57 7.76
C ILE A 231 -12.69 6.51 9.19
N HIS A 232 -12.78 7.65 9.91
CA HIS A 232 -13.36 7.70 11.24
C HIS A 232 -14.79 7.13 11.24
N SER A 233 -15.62 7.57 10.29
CA SER A 233 -17.00 7.07 10.17
C SER A 233 -17.06 5.59 9.80
N GLY A 234 -16.11 5.08 9.00
CA GLY A 234 -16.02 3.69 8.53
C GLY A 234 -15.45 2.70 9.53
N LEU A 235 -14.74 3.15 10.56
CA LEU A 235 -14.24 2.29 11.63
C LEU A 235 -15.36 1.90 12.63
N LYS A 236 -15.23 0.73 13.25
CA LYS A 236 -16.01 0.37 14.44
C LYS A 236 -15.60 1.24 15.64
N PRO A 237 -16.44 1.41 16.67
CA PRO A 237 -16.02 2.02 17.93
C PRO A 237 -14.74 1.35 18.47
N GLY A 238 -13.73 2.15 18.82
CA GLY A 238 -12.41 1.65 19.28
C GLY A 238 -11.55 0.99 18.19
N GLY A 239 -11.99 0.99 16.94
CA GLY A 239 -11.22 0.48 15.80
C GLY A 239 -9.92 1.25 15.55
N LEU A 240 -8.97 0.62 14.86
CA LEU A 240 -7.64 1.17 14.65
C LEU A 240 -7.49 1.78 13.25
N PHE A 241 -6.80 2.90 13.20
CA PHE A 241 -6.28 3.49 11.97
C PHE A 241 -4.76 3.47 11.99
N VAL A 242 -4.13 2.73 11.05
CA VAL A 242 -2.68 2.64 10.91
C VAL A 242 -2.27 3.35 9.63
N VAL A 243 -1.58 4.46 9.76
CA VAL A 243 -1.29 5.35 8.61
C VAL A 243 0.17 5.74 8.57
N THR A 244 0.72 5.95 7.37
CA THR A 244 2.06 6.49 7.23
C THR A 244 2.05 7.97 6.85
N ILE A 245 2.99 8.72 7.45
CA ILE A 245 3.30 10.11 7.13
C ILE A 245 4.79 10.26 6.80
N ARG A 246 5.17 11.34 6.11
CA ARG A 246 6.58 11.67 5.86
C ARG A 246 7.22 12.30 7.09
N PRO A 247 8.44 11.87 7.50
CA PRO A 247 9.19 12.58 8.52
C PRO A 247 9.57 14.00 8.05
N PRO A 248 9.70 14.99 8.96
CA PRO A 248 10.08 16.37 8.58
C PRO A 248 11.36 16.46 7.74
N ALA A 249 12.33 15.58 7.98
CA ALA A 249 13.58 15.53 7.20
C ALA A 249 13.38 15.24 5.70
N TYR A 250 12.24 14.67 5.32
CA TYR A 250 11.90 14.38 3.92
C TYR A 250 11.90 15.65 3.05
N ILE A 251 11.58 16.82 3.62
CA ILE A 251 11.59 18.10 2.92
C ILE A 251 12.97 18.39 2.29
N ASP A 252 14.06 18.05 2.97
CA ASP A 252 15.42 18.28 2.49
C ASP A 252 15.93 17.15 1.57
N LEU A 253 15.29 15.99 1.58
CA LEU A 253 15.73 14.79 0.85
C LEU A 253 15.06 14.68 -0.52
N ASN A 254 13.84 15.20 -0.67
CA ASN A 254 13.13 15.12 -1.94
C ASN A 254 13.23 16.45 -2.72
N PRO A 255 13.85 16.45 -3.92
CA PRO A 255 13.95 17.64 -4.76
C PRO A 255 12.60 18.28 -5.11
N LEU A 256 11.51 17.50 -5.15
CA LEU A 256 10.16 18.01 -5.39
C LEU A 256 9.66 18.91 -4.26
N MET A 257 10.23 18.80 -3.06
CA MET A 257 9.91 19.65 -1.90
C MET A 257 10.62 21.02 -1.91
N LYS A 258 11.44 21.32 -2.95
CA LYS A 258 12.14 22.60 -3.03
C LYS A 258 11.23 23.84 -2.82
N PRO A 259 10.01 23.94 -3.39
CA PRO A 259 9.11 25.04 -3.13
C PRO A 259 8.77 25.22 -1.62
N ALA A 260 8.66 24.10 -0.89
CA ALA A 260 8.43 24.13 0.55
C ALA A 260 9.69 24.60 1.33
N VAL A 261 10.88 24.14 0.92
CA VAL A 261 12.17 24.60 1.49
C VAL A 261 12.30 26.11 1.34
N ASP A 262 12.03 26.64 0.13
CA ASP A 262 12.12 28.07 -0.15
C ASP A 262 11.10 28.89 0.68
N ARG A 263 9.87 28.38 0.84
CA ARG A 263 8.80 29.01 1.64
C ARG A 263 9.13 29.03 3.14
N LEU A 264 9.60 27.92 3.68
CA LEU A 264 9.93 27.78 5.12
C LEU A 264 11.23 28.48 5.50
N GLY A 265 12.12 28.68 4.52
CA GLY A 265 13.37 29.41 4.67
C GLY A 265 14.41 28.73 5.59
N PRO A 266 15.43 29.51 6.05
CA PRO A 266 16.56 28.95 6.80
C PRO A 266 16.17 28.38 8.18
N ASN A 267 15.07 28.84 8.76
CA ASN A 267 14.58 28.39 10.07
C ASN A 267 13.60 27.21 9.98
N ARG A 268 13.51 26.53 8.84
CA ARG A 268 12.53 25.45 8.57
C ARG A 268 12.49 24.36 9.63
N LEU A 269 13.64 23.96 10.20
CA LEU A 269 13.68 22.95 11.26
C LEU A 269 12.96 23.41 12.54
N THR A 270 12.95 24.72 12.82
CA THR A 270 12.20 25.29 13.93
C THR A 270 10.72 25.37 13.60
N GLU A 271 10.37 25.75 12.38
CA GLU A 271 8.98 25.79 11.93
C GLU A 271 8.35 24.39 11.93
N LEU A 272 9.09 23.36 11.52
CA LEU A 272 8.62 21.96 11.53
C LEU A 272 8.49 21.34 12.93
N ARG A 273 8.85 22.06 14.00
CA ARG A 273 8.52 21.68 15.39
C ARG A 273 7.14 22.16 15.81
N LYS A 274 6.50 23.02 15.03
CA LYS A 274 5.15 23.53 15.22
C LYS A 274 4.14 22.69 14.44
N PRO A 275 2.82 22.85 14.65
CA PRO A 275 1.80 22.27 13.78
C PRO A 275 1.97 22.78 12.35
N GLN A 276 2.31 21.88 11.44
CA GLN A 276 2.52 22.18 10.02
C GLN A 276 1.95 21.08 9.14
N TYR A 277 1.17 21.49 8.14
CA TYR A 277 0.82 20.72 6.97
C TYR A 277 1.54 21.31 5.75
N VAL A 278 2.51 20.60 5.22
CA VAL A 278 3.34 21.07 4.12
C VAL A 278 3.02 20.26 2.88
N PHE A 279 2.35 20.88 1.93
CA PHE A 279 1.96 20.28 0.66
C PHE A 279 2.60 21.00 -0.52
N VAL A 280 3.12 20.22 -1.47
CA VAL A 280 3.66 20.69 -2.76
C VAL A 280 2.96 19.88 -3.85
N PRO A 281 2.07 20.48 -4.64
CA PRO A 281 1.36 19.76 -5.68
C PRO A 281 2.33 19.27 -6.77
N HIS A 282 2.06 18.08 -7.30
CA HIS A 282 2.76 17.61 -8.49
C HIS A 282 2.30 18.39 -9.72
N ASN A 283 3.21 18.56 -10.70
CA ASN A 283 2.80 18.99 -12.02
C ASN A 283 2.02 17.84 -12.66
N THR A 284 0.73 18.06 -12.92
CA THR A 284 -0.20 17.02 -13.35
C THR A 284 -0.13 16.73 -14.86
N GLU A 285 0.60 17.50 -15.65
CA GLU A 285 0.78 17.24 -17.08
C GLU A 285 1.40 15.85 -17.30
N GLY A 286 0.58 14.92 -17.80
CA GLY A 286 0.99 13.56 -18.14
C GLY A 286 1.13 12.58 -16.96
N HIS A 287 0.54 12.87 -15.79
CA HIS A 287 0.51 11.91 -14.69
C HIS A 287 -0.71 10.99 -14.83
N PRO A 288 -0.55 9.66 -14.91
CA PRO A 288 -1.62 8.71 -15.24
C PRO A 288 -2.74 8.63 -14.19
N GLN A 289 -2.51 9.14 -12.99
CA GLN A 289 -3.49 9.21 -11.91
C GLN A 289 -4.47 10.38 -12.06
N PHE A 290 -4.26 11.30 -13.01
CA PHE A 290 -4.96 12.58 -13.04
C PHE A 290 -5.70 12.91 -14.35
N ASP A 291 -5.67 12.03 -15.36
CA ASP A 291 -6.48 12.26 -16.56
C ASP A 291 -7.99 12.30 -16.25
N ASP A 292 -8.43 11.63 -15.18
CA ASP A 292 -9.83 11.65 -14.70
C ASP A 292 -10.04 12.62 -13.50
N ALA A 293 -8.97 13.03 -12.81
CA ALA A 293 -9.01 14.00 -11.70
C ALA A 293 -8.88 15.46 -12.19
N ALA A 294 -9.22 15.74 -13.44
CA ALA A 294 -9.14 17.06 -14.05
C ALA A 294 -9.99 18.13 -13.34
N GLU A 295 -10.82 17.74 -12.36
CA GLU A 295 -11.64 18.69 -11.59
C GLU A 295 -10.89 19.34 -10.42
N ASP A 296 -9.80 18.73 -9.88
CA ASP A 296 -8.93 19.39 -8.89
C ASP A 296 -7.45 18.92 -8.97
N PRO A 297 -6.63 19.54 -9.84
CA PRO A 297 -5.21 19.23 -9.96
C PRO A 297 -4.39 19.54 -8.69
N MET A 298 -5.00 20.15 -7.67
CA MET A 298 -4.37 20.51 -6.40
C MET A 298 -4.50 19.44 -5.32
N SER A 299 -5.07 18.26 -5.61
CA SER A 299 -5.34 17.24 -4.59
C SER A 299 -4.18 16.27 -4.34
N TYR A 300 -3.19 16.15 -5.23
CA TYR A 300 -2.08 15.19 -5.14
C TYR A 300 -0.71 15.86 -5.30
N GLY A 301 0.27 15.41 -4.52
CA GLY A 301 1.62 15.98 -4.50
C GLY A 301 2.55 15.26 -3.53
N GLU A 302 3.43 16.02 -2.93
CA GLU A 302 4.28 15.59 -1.82
C GLU A 302 3.80 16.27 -0.53
N THR A 303 3.58 15.47 0.51
CA THR A 303 3.04 15.95 1.78
C THR A 303 3.94 15.58 2.94
N VAL A 304 4.24 16.56 3.80
CA VAL A 304 4.87 16.36 5.11
C VAL A 304 3.93 16.89 6.18
N ILE A 305 3.60 16.03 7.15
CA ILE A 305 2.73 16.37 8.28
C ILE A 305 3.55 16.24 9.56
N THR A 306 3.54 17.27 10.38
CA THR A 306 4.26 17.22 11.67
C THR A 306 3.41 16.53 12.75
N LEU A 307 4.06 15.86 13.72
CA LEU A 307 3.34 15.28 14.87
C LEU A 307 2.55 16.30 15.69
N PRO A 308 3.01 17.55 15.90
CA PRO A 308 2.17 18.59 16.49
C PRO A 308 0.88 18.84 15.72
N TYR A 309 0.91 18.86 14.37
CA TYR A 309 -0.31 18.97 13.55
C TYR A 309 -1.25 17.80 13.77
N VAL A 310 -0.72 16.56 13.77
CA VAL A 310 -1.52 15.37 14.06
C VAL A 310 -2.20 15.46 15.41
N ARG A 311 -1.46 15.84 16.46
CA ARG A 311 -1.99 15.96 17.82
C ARG A 311 -3.05 17.06 17.96
N GLU A 312 -2.94 18.14 17.19
CA GLU A 312 -3.89 19.25 17.22
C GLU A 312 -5.15 18.95 16.41
N ASN A 313 -4.98 18.45 15.15
CA ASN A 313 -6.08 18.36 14.20
C ASN A 313 -6.77 16.99 14.15
N TRP A 314 -6.07 15.90 14.54
CA TRP A 314 -6.67 14.55 14.51
C TRP A 314 -7.28 14.14 15.87
N SER A 315 -6.88 14.82 16.96
CA SER A 315 -7.33 14.48 18.32
C SER A 315 -8.85 14.55 18.56
N PRO A 316 -9.65 15.32 17.80
CA PRO A 316 -11.11 15.23 17.93
C PRO A 316 -11.67 13.87 17.48
N MET A 317 -10.99 13.19 16.56
CA MET A 317 -11.44 11.94 15.96
C MET A 317 -10.69 10.72 16.49
N PHE A 318 -9.40 10.89 16.83
CA PHE A 318 -8.51 9.77 17.12
C PHE A 318 -7.61 10.03 18.33
N ASP A 319 -7.32 8.96 19.07
CA ASP A 319 -6.24 8.91 20.06
C ASP A 319 -4.97 8.36 19.40
N LEU A 320 -3.87 9.10 19.42
CA LEU A 320 -2.56 8.63 18.94
C LEU A 320 -1.97 7.66 19.96
N LEU A 321 -1.83 6.39 19.59
CA LEU A 321 -1.34 5.31 20.45
C LEU A 321 0.15 5.06 20.27
N ASP A 322 0.65 5.07 19.03
CA ASP A 322 2.04 4.74 18.71
C ASP A 322 2.58 5.55 17.52
N VAL A 323 3.90 5.74 17.51
CA VAL A 323 4.67 6.36 16.43
C VAL A 323 5.89 5.48 16.17
N SER A 324 5.93 4.84 15.01
CA SER A 324 6.97 3.87 14.67
C SER A 324 7.74 4.25 13.41
N VAL A 325 9.07 4.09 13.43
CA VAL A 325 9.92 4.18 12.24
C VAL A 325 9.90 2.84 11.50
N LEU A 326 9.82 2.89 10.18
CA LEU A 326 9.87 1.72 9.32
C LEU A 326 11.29 1.55 8.74
N THR A 327 12.00 0.51 9.17
CA THR A 327 13.38 0.26 8.70
C THR A 327 13.47 -0.12 7.22
N GLY A 328 12.40 -0.69 6.67
CA GLY A 328 12.29 -0.99 5.23
C GLY A 328 11.95 0.22 4.36
N ASP A 329 11.50 1.33 4.97
CA ASP A 329 11.24 2.59 4.28
C ASP A 329 11.36 3.77 5.25
N MET A 330 12.55 4.32 5.39
CA MET A 330 12.83 5.43 6.31
C MET A 330 12.13 6.75 5.96
N TYR A 331 11.52 6.83 4.77
CA TYR A 331 10.67 7.97 4.37
C TYR A 331 9.22 7.85 4.82
N GLN A 332 8.89 6.78 5.54
CA GLN A 332 7.57 6.52 6.11
C GLN A 332 7.67 6.37 7.63
N VAL A 333 6.84 7.10 8.34
CA VAL A 333 6.63 6.95 9.79
C VAL A 333 5.22 6.44 9.99
N ALA A 334 5.07 5.28 10.62
CA ALA A 334 3.77 4.71 10.90
C ALA A 334 3.19 5.31 12.18
N LEU A 335 1.95 5.76 12.12
CA LEU A 335 1.14 6.18 13.25
C LEU A 335 0.06 5.16 13.49
N THR A 336 -0.15 4.78 14.74
CA THR A 336 -1.30 3.95 15.15
C THR A 336 -2.25 4.82 15.96
N LEU A 337 -3.48 4.88 15.51
CA LEU A 337 -4.53 5.71 16.09
C LEU A 337 -5.75 4.84 16.42
N ARG A 338 -6.44 5.19 17.52
CA ARG A 338 -7.70 4.58 17.90
C ARG A 338 -8.84 5.54 17.64
N ARG A 339 -9.89 5.06 16.97
CA ARG A 339 -11.12 5.84 16.80
C ARG A 339 -11.71 6.22 18.16
N ARG A 340 -11.90 7.53 18.37
CA ARG A 340 -12.66 8.05 19.50
C ARG A 340 -14.17 7.90 19.26
N GLU A 341 -14.90 7.63 20.31
CA GLU A 341 -16.32 7.85 20.28
C GLU A 341 -16.55 9.37 20.34
N THR A 342 -17.24 9.91 19.35
CA THR A 342 -17.72 11.29 19.43
C THR A 342 -18.72 11.34 20.59
N GLY A 343 -18.34 11.98 21.69
CA GLY A 343 -19.26 12.20 22.80
C GLY A 343 -20.50 12.93 22.30
N ASN A 344 -21.66 12.43 22.69
CA ASN A 344 -22.95 13.11 22.53
C ASN A 344 -22.92 14.44 23.26
#